data_ffb0270823a641ee6d589a7d5c38e794
#
_entry.id   ffb0270823a641ee6d589a7d5c38e794
#
_cell.length_a   1.000
_cell.length_b   1.000
_cell.length_c   1.000
_cell.angle_alpha   90.00
_cell.angle_beta   90.00
_cell.angle_gamma   90.00
#
_symmetry.space_group_name_H-M   'P 1'
#
loop_
_entity.id
_entity.type
_entity.pdbx_description
1 polymer ?
#
loop_
_entity_poly.entity_id
_entity_poly.type
_entity_poly.pdbx_seq_one_letter_code
_entity_poly.pdbx_strand_id
1 'polypeptide(L)'
;MSQSATLASSAEAKSELETSTIRAISWRLIPFLVLAYFLSYLDRVNLSFAALTMNKELNFSPTIFSWGAGIFFIGYFLFEVPSNLALERFGASRWIARIMITWGIISALMAVVSGVWSFYGIRFLLGVAEAGFFPGIILYLTYWYPAEYRARFLAAFAIAVPISTVIGAPVSGLLLGLDGAIDRKSVV
;
A
#
# COMPACT_ATOMS: atom_id res chain seq x y z
N MET A 1 -36.43 39.93 13.10
CA MET A 1 -35.04 40.04 12.62
C MET A 1 -33.99 39.33 13.47
N SER A 2 -34.19 39.09 14.75
CA SER A 2 -33.21 38.47 15.69
C SER A 2 -33.00 36.95 15.45
N GLN A 3 -34.04 36.18 15.15
CA GLN A 3 -33.97 34.73 15.03
C GLN A 3 -33.22 34.24 13.81
N SER A 4 -33.35 34.91 12.66
CA SER A 4 -32.62 34.59 11.44
C SER A 4 -31.10 34.87 11.53
N ALA A 5 -30.72 35.93 12.24
CA ALA A 5 -29.31 36.25 12.51
C ALA A 5 -28.64 35.20 13.42
N THR A 6 -29.37 34.74 14.42
CA THR A 6 -28.86 33.70 15.36
C THR A 6 -28.72 32.35 14.64
N LEU A 7 -29.63 31.99 13.75
CA LEU A 7 -29.57 30.77 12.95
C LEU A 7 -28.42 30.84 11.94
N ALA A 8 -28.18 31.96 11.28
CA ALA A 8 -27.05 32.15 10.38
C ALA A 8 -25.71 32.01 11.11
N SER A 9 -25.55 32.69 12.24
CA SER A 9 -24.34 32.62 13.07
C SER A 9 -24.08 31.20 13.58
N SER A 10 -25.10 30.44 13.97
CA SER A 10 -24.94 29.04 14.40
C SER A 10 -24.55 28.11 13.25
N ALA A 11 -25.05 28.36 12.03
CA ALA A 11 -24.69 27.60 10.84
C ALA A 11 -23.25 27.87 10.40
N GLU A 12 -22.80 29.12 10.47
CA GLU A 12 -21.41 29.52 10.19
C GLU A 12 -20.44 28.88 11.21
N ALA A 13 -20.73 28.96 12.50
CA ALA A 13 -19.91 28.36 13.54
C ALA A 13 -19.82 26.81 13.38
N LYS A 14 -20.92 26.16 12.98
CA LYS A 14 -20.92 24.72 12.70
C LYS A 14 -20.05 24.38 11.49
N SER A 15 -20.13 25.16 10.42
CA SER A 15 -19.32 24.99 9.21
C SER A 15 -17.83 25.18 9.45
N GLU A 16 -17.46 26.19 10.28
CA GLU A 16 -16.07 26.42 10.67
C GLU A 16 -15.53 25.27 11.53
N LEU A 17 -16.32 24.78 12.50
CA LEU A 17 -15.94 23.65 13.34
C LEU A 17 -15.74 22.37 12.51
N GLU A 18 -16.64 22.10 11.58
CA GLU A 18 -16.52 20.96 10.66
C GLU A 18 -15.25 21.04 9.82
N THR A 19 -15.00 22.19 9.19
CA THR A 19 -13.81 22.40 8.36
C THR A 19 -12.52 22.27 9.15
N SER A 20 -12.45 22.83 10.36
CA SER A 20 -11.28 22.74 11.24
C SER A 20 -11.03 21.31 11.70
N THR A 21 -12.09 20.56 12.02
CA THR A 21 -12.03 19.16 12.44
C THR A 21 -11.54 18.27 11.30
N ILE A 22 -12.13 18.41 10.12
CA ILE A 22 -11.72 17.69 8.92
C ILE A 22 -10.25 17.97 8.60
N ARG A 23 -9.81 19.21 8.68
CA ARG A 23 -8.42 19.59 8.46
C ARG A 23 -7.47 18.92 9.46
N ALA A 24 -7.83 18.92 10.76
CA ALA A 24 -7.02 18.29 11.80
C ALA A 24 -6.89 16.77 11.62
N ILE A 25 -7.99 16.09 11.25
CA ILE A 25 -8.01 14.65 10.93
C ILE A 25 -7.16 14.38 9.69
N SER A 26 -7.31 15.18 8.64
CA SER A 26 -6.61 15.01 7.37
C SER A 26 -5.10 15.10 7.53
N TRP A 27 -4.61 16.07 8.29
CA TRP A 27 -3.17 16.22 8.53
C TRP A 27 -2.53 15.05 9.28
N ARG A 28 -3.29 14.31 10.07
CA ARG A 28 -2.80 13.15 10.83
C ARG A 28 -2.96 11.84 10.06
N LEU A 29 -4.07 11.67 9.36
CA LEU A 29 -4.46 10.40 8.77
C LEU A 29 -3.93 10.24 7.33
N ILE A 30 -4.13 11.27 6.49
CA ILE A 30 -3.86 11.16 5.05
C ILE A 30 -2.38 10.94 4.73
N PRO A 31 -1.41 11.67 5.31
CA PRO A 31 0.00 11.44 5.02
C PRO A 31 0.43 10.00 5.34
N PHE A 32 -0.05 9.45 6.45
CA PHE A 32 0.26 8.08 6.85
C PHE A 32 -0.32 7.05 5.85
N LEU A 33 -1.59 7.20 5.47
CA LEU A 33 -2.23 6.28 4.53
C LEU A 33 -1.63 6.38 3.12
N VAL A 34 -1.33 7.60 2.66
CA VAL A 34 -0.66 7.82 1.37
C VAL A 34 0.74 7.21 1.38
N LEU A 35 1.50 7.37 2.46
CA LEU A 35 2.82 6.75 2.60
C LEU A 35 2.71 5.21 2.59
N ALA A 36 1.75 4.65 3.30
CA ALA A 36 1.54 3.20 3.31
C ALA A 36 1.19 2.67 1.92
N TYR A 37 0.34 3.38 1.19
CA TYR A 37 -0.02 3.04 -0.18
C TYR A 37 1.15 3.21 -1.16
N PHE A 38 1.94 4.27 -0.99
CA PHE A 38 3.17 4.48 -1.72
C PHE A 38 4.16 3.33 -1.53
N LEU A 39 4.38 2.88 -0.29
CA LEU A 39 5.26 1.75 0.02
C LEU A 39 4.75 0.43 -0.58
N SER A 40 3.44 0.20 -0.59
CA SER A 40 2.83 -0.98 -1.23
C SER A 40 3.12 -1.01 -2.74
N TYR A 41 3.01 0.12 -3.42
CA TYR A 41 3.37 0.20 -4.84
C TYR A 41 4.86 0.12 -5.09
N LEU A 42 5.68 0.70 -4.20
CA LEU A 42 7.13 0.61 -4.28
C LEU A 42 7.60 -0.85 -4.23
N ASP A 43 7.01 -1.68 -3.36
CA ASP A 43 7.30 -3.11 -3.27
C ASP A 43 7.03 -3.84 -4.60
N ARG A 44 5.92 -3.52 -5.27
CA ARG A 44 5.58 -4.07 -6.60
C ARG A 44 6.56 -3.64 -7.69
N VAL A 45 6.99 -2.38 -7.66
CA VAL A 45 8.00 -1.84 -8.59
C VAL A 45 9.35 -2.52 -8.35
N ASN A 46 9.78 -2.63 -7.08
CA ASN A 46 11.04 -3.28 -6.71
C ASN A 46 11.12 -4.72 -7.18
N LEU A 47 10.03 -5.47 -7.12
CA LEU A 47 10.00 -6.84 -7.64
C LEU A 47 10.35 -6.91 -9.12
N SER A 48 9.87 -5.97 -9.93
CA SER A 48 10.15 -5.93 -11.37
C SER A 48 11.64 -5.69 -11.66
N PHE A 49 12.32 -4.90 -10.83
CA PHE A 49 13.77 -4.71 -10.92
C PHE A 49 14.55 -5.91 -10.38
N ALA A 50 14.13 -6.46 -9.24
CA ALA A 50 14.73 -7.67 -8.67
C ALA A 50 14.64 -8.88 -9.62
N ALA A 51 13.65 -8.93 -10.50
CA ALA A 51 13.52 -9.97 -11.50
C ALA A 51 14.77 -10.11 -12.39
N LEU A 52 15.47 -9.01 -12.67
CA LEU A 52 16.65 -9.01 -13.54
C LEU A 52 17.82 -9.81 -12.95
N THR A 53 18.04 -9.69 -11.65
CA THR A 53 19.05 -10.44 -10.89
C THR A 53 18.54 -11.81 -10.46
N MET A 54 17.40 -11.87 -9.84
CA MET A 54 16.79 -13.11 -9.32
C MET A 54 16.59 -14.17 -10.41
N ASN A 55 16.15 -13.78 -11.61
CA ASN A 55 16.00 -14.71 -12.73
C ASN A 55 17.34 -15.32 -13.16
N LYS A 56 18.44 -14.57 -13.05
CA LYS A 56 19.78 -15.10 -13.37
C LYS A 56 20.30 -16.00 -12.26
N GLU A 57 20.19 -15.60 -11.01
CA GLU A 57 20.72 -16.34 -9.86
C GLU A 57 19.97 -17.63 -9.59
N LEU A 58 18.63 -17.61 -9.69
CA LEU A 58 17.77 -18.77 -9.42
C LEU A 58 17.41 -19.55 -10.69
N ASN A 59 17.97 -19.16 -11.86
CA ASN A 59 17.66 -19.76 -13.17
C ASN A 59 16.16 -19.79 -13.46
N PHE A 60 15.45 -18.72 -13.12
CA PHE A 60 14.03 -18.60 -13.41
C PHE A 60 13.80 -18.20 -14.86
N SER A 61 12.91 -18.94 -15.53
CA SER A 61 12.42 -18.53 -16.84
C SER A 61 11.45 -17.34 -16.70
N PRO A 62 11.28 -16.53 -17.75
CA PRO A 62 10.26 -15.47 -17.77
C PRO A 62 8.85 -15.98 -17.44
N THR A 63 8.56 -17.24 -17.81
CA THR A 63 7.28 -17.89 -17.48
C THR A 63 7.13 -18.12 -15.98
N ILE A 64 8.16 -18.61 -15.29
CA ILE A 64 8.15 -18.80 -13.82
C ILE A 64 7.88 -17.46 -13.12
N PHE A 65 8.57 -16.41 -13.54
CA PHE A 65 8.37 -15.07 -12.97
C PHE A 65 6.95 -14.55 -13.21
N SER A 66 6.42 -14.69 -14.41
CA SER A 66 5.07 -14.26 -14.76
C SER A 66 4.00 -15.00 -13.95
N TRP A 67 4.17 -16.31 -13.75
CA TRP A 67 3.29 -17.10 -12.88
C TRP A 67 3.36 -16.62 -11.42
N GLY A 68 4.55 -16.34 -10.89
CA GLY A 68 4.69 -15.78 -9.55
C GLY A 68 4.02 -14.42 -9.38
N ALA A 69 4.10 -13.56 -10.41
CA ALA A 69 3.36 -12.30 -10.43
C ALA A 69 1.84 -12.55 -10.43
N GLY A 70 1.35 -13.51 -11.23
CA GLY A 70 -0.07 -13.88 -11.30
C GLY A 70 -0.60 -14.48 -9.99
N ILE A 71 0.15 -15.36 -9.35
CA ILE A 71 -0.22 -16.03 -8.09
C ILE A 71 -0.46 -15.01 -6.97
N PHE A 72 0.29 -13.91 -6.93
CA PHE A 72 0.01 -12.80 -6.03
C PHE A 72 -1.42 -12.30 -6.17
N PHE A 73 -1.88 -12.04 -7.39
CA PHE A 73 -3.23 -11.56 -7.64
C PHE A 73 -4.31 -12.59 -7.31
N ILE A 74 -4.02 -13.88 -7.45
CA ILE A 74 -4.92 -14.95 -7.02
C ILE A 74 -5.12 -14.88 -5.49
N GLY A 75 -4.03 -14.81 -4.72
CA GLY A 75 -4.08 -14.65 -3.26
C GLY A 75 -4.83 -13.37 -2.86
N TYR A 76 -4.51 -12.26 -3.52
CA TYR A 76 -5.15 -10.96 -3.28
C TYR A 76 -6.66 -11.04 -3.51
N PHE A 77 -7.11 -11.52 -4.67
CA PHE A 77 -8.52 -11.60 -5.04
C PHE A 77 -9.33 -12.54 -4.11
N LEU A 78 -8.79 -13.72 -3.80
CA LEU A 78 -9.49 -14.69 -2.95
C LEU A 78 -9.70 -14.16 -1.52
N PHE A 79 -8.76 -13.38 -1.00
CA PHE A 79 -8.80 -12.89 0.37
C PHE A 79 -9.28 -11.45 0.51
N GLU A 80 -9.58 -10.74 -0.57
CA GLU A 80 -10.07 -9.37 -0.53
C GLU A 80 -11.40 -9.26 0.24
N VAL A 81 -12.39 -10.09 -0.09
CA VAL A 81 -13.69 -10.08 0.59
C VAL A 81 -13.57 -10.54 2.05
N PRO A 82 -12.93 -11.69 2.37
CA PRO A 82 -12.71 -12.08 3.75
C PRO A 82 -11.97 -11.03 4.59
N SER A 83 -10.98 -10.37 4.01
CA SER A 83 -10.22 -9.32 4.68
C SER A 83 -11.10 -8.09 5.01
N ASN A 84 -11.98 -7.68 4.10
CA ASN A 84 -12.88 -6.56 4.33
C ASN A 84 -13.94 -6.88 5.39
N LEU A 85 -14.49 -8.10 5.41
CA LEU A 85 -15.39 -8.55 6.48
C LEU A 85 -14.69 -8.57 7.85
N ALA A 86 -13.44 -9.01 7.87
CA ALA A 86 -12.63 -8.96 9.09
C ALA A 86 -12.35 -7.51 9.54
N LEU A 87 -12.11 -6.59 8.59
CA LEU A 87 -11.92 -5.17 8.88
C LEU A 87 -13.16 -4.56 9.54
N GLU A 88 -14.36 -4.88 9.07
CA GLU A 88 -15.62 -4.44 9.70
C GLU A 88 -15.75 -5.00 11.12
N ARG A 89 -15.41 -6.28 11.34
CA ARG A 89 -15.54 -6.95 12.63
C ARG A 89 -14.51 -6.50 13.67
N PHE A 90 -13.26 -6.35 13.29
CA PHE A 90 -12.14 -6.05 14.20
C PHE A 90 -11.81 -4.56 14.28
N GLY A 91 -12.41 -3.75 13.44
CA GLY A 91 -12.17 -2.32 13.31
C GLY A 91 -11.03 -1.99 12.33
N ALA A 92 -11.27 -0.99 11.49
CA ALA A 92 -10.42 -0.63 10.36
C ALA A 92 -8.97 -0.32 10.77
N SER A 93 -8.76 0.46 11.82
CA SER A 93 -7.40 0.85 12.26
C SER A 93 -6.54 -0.36 12.64
N ARG A 94 -7.10 -1.28 13.44
CA ARG A 94 -6.36 -2.48 13.87
C ARG A 94 -6.09 -3.43 12.70
N TRP A 95 -7.08 -3.58 11.83
CA TRP A 95 -6.97 -4.49 10.70
C TRP A 95 -5.99 -3.98 9.64
N ILE A 96 -5.99 -2.69 9.33
CA ILE A 96 -5.01 -2.06 8.44
C ILE A 96 -3.59 -2.19 9.03
N ALA A 97 -3.42 -1.95 10.33
CA ALA A 97 -2.13 -2.16 10.99
C ALA A 97 -1.65 -3.61 10.86
N ARG A 98 -2.54 -4.59 11.05
CA ARG A 98 -2.25 -6.02 10.85
C ARG A 98 -1.81 -6.28 9.41
N ILE A 99 -2.53 -5.76 8.42
CA ILE A 99 -2.17 -5.89 6.99
C ILE A 99 -0.75 -5.39 6.76
N MET A 100 -0.44 -4.18 7.23
CA MET A 100 0.89 -3.58 7.04
C MET A 100 2.01 -4.40 7.69
N ILE A 101 1.79 -4.90 8.92
CA ILE A 101 2.79 -5.70 9.64
C ILE A 101 3.01 -7.05 8.92
N THR A 102 1.94 -7.77 8.61
CA THR A 102 2.05 -9.08 7.95
C THR A 102 2.61 -8.96 6.55
N TRP A 103 2.19 -7.96 5.78
CA TRP A 103 2.75 -7.68 4.48
C TRP A 103 4.25 -7.34 4.56
N GLY A 104 4.68 -6.46 5.49
CA GLY A 104 6.09 -6.11 5.65
C GLY A 104 6.97 -7.32 6.02
N ILE A 105 6.48 -8.21 6.89
CA ILE A 105 7.20 -9.46 7.24
C ILE A 105 7.32 -10.37 6.02
N ILE A 106 6.22 -10.60 5.29
CA ILE A 106 6.22 -11.50 4.13
C ILE A 106 7.03 -10.91 2.98
N SER A 107 6.99 -9.58 2.78
CA SER A 107 7.85 -8.91 1.81
C SER A 107 9.34 -9.11 2.14
N ALA A 108 9.73 -9.01 3.40
CA ALA A 108 11.10 -9.29 3.82
C ALA A 108 11.52 -10.75 3.57
N LEU A 109 10.58 -11.72 3.65
CA LEU A 109 10.86 -13.12 3.32
C LEU A 109 11.18 -13.35 1.84
N MET A 110 10.90 -12.40 0.95
CA MET A 110 11.34 -12.49 -0.45
C MET A 110 12.88 -12.58 -0.56
N ALA A 111 13.62 -12.02 0.40
CA ALA A 111 15.10 -12.09 0.42
C ALA A 111 15.64 -13.50 0.61
N VAL A 112 14.85 -14.44 1.15
CA VAL A 112 15.27 -15.84 1.40
C VAL A 112 14.68 -16.82 0.41
N VAL A 113 14.12 -16.35 -0.70
CA VAL A 113 13.63 -17.19 -1.80
C VAL A 113 14.80 -17.99 -2.40
N SER A 114 14.67 -19.31 -2.42
CA SER A 114 15.71 -20.24 -2.90
C SER A 114 15.29 -21.08 -4.11
N GLY A 115 14.05 -20.96 -4.57
CA GLY A 115 13.56 -21.72 -5.72
C GLY A 115 12.11 -21.38 -6.10
N VAL A 116 11.60 -22.04 -7.13
CA VAL A 116 10.29 -21.74 -7.73
C VAL A 116 9.16 -21.88 -6.73
N TRP A 117 9.13 -22.94 -5.94
CA TRP A 117 8.04 -23.19 -5.00
C TRP A 117 8.04 -22.21 -3.83
N SER A 118 9.22 -21.84 -3.30
CA SER A 118 9.33 -20.80 -2.27
C SER A 118 8.90 -19.44 -2.81
N PHE A 119 9.27 -19.13 -4.06
CA PHE A 119 8.82 -17.90 -4.75
C PHE A 119 7.30 -17.86 -4.88
N TYR A 120 6.68 -18.91 -5.40
CA TYR A 120 5.22 -18.96 -5.56
C TYR A 120 4.47 -18.89 -4.22
N GLY A 121 4.97 -19.62 -3.20
CA GLY A 121 4.39 -19.62 -1.86
C GLY A 121 4.42 -18.23 -1.22
N ILE A 122 5.57 -17.55 -1.26
CA ILE A 122 5.71 -16.20 -0.68
C ILE A 122 4.89 -15.18 -1.49
N ARG A 123 4.84 -15.28 -2.82
CA ARG A 123 4.01 -14.42 -3.66
C ARG A 123 2.51 -14.58 -3.37
N PHE A 124 2.05 -15.81 -3.16
CA PHE A 124 0.67 -16.06 -2.76
C PHE A 124 0.37 -15.45 -1.38
N LEU A 125 1.22 -15.72 -0.39
CA LEU A 125 1.07 -15.19 0.97
C LEU A 125 1.12 -13.67 1.00
N LEU A 126 1.95 -13.04 0.16
CA LEU A 126 2.03 -11.60 0.02
C LEU A 126 0.71 -11.04 -0.50
N GLY A 127 0.11 -11.68 -1.51
CA GLY A 127 -1.22 -11.32 -2.01
C GLY A 127 -2.30 -11.44 -0.93
N VAL A 128 -2.29 -12.52 -0.15
CA VAL A 128 -3.20 -12.72 0.99
C VAL A 128 -3.00 -11.65 2.08
N ALA A 129 -1.76 -11.32 2.40
CA ALA A 129 -1.44 -10.33 3.44
C ALA A 129 -1.86 -8.91 3.05
N GLU A 130 -1.70 -8.54 1.78
CA GLU A 130 -2.06 -7.23 1.24
C GLU A 130 -3.56 -7.13 0.91
N ALA A 131 -4.26 -8.26 0.81
CA ALA A 131 -5.67 -8.30 0.45
C ALA A 131 -6.54 -7.43 1.36
N GLY A 132 -7.42 -6.64 0.75
CA GLY A 132 -8.30 -5.73 1.48
C GLY A 132 -7.66 -4.43 1.94
N PHE A 133 -6.39 -4.17 1.62
CA PHE A 133 -5.72 -2.92 2.02
C PHE A 133 -6.37 -1.69 1.38
N PHE A 134 -6.44 -1.64 0.05
CA PHE A 134 -7.02 -0.49 -0.65
C PHE A 134 -8.52 -0.30 -0.39
N PRO A 135 -9.39 -1.32 -0.56
CA PRO A 135 -10.81 -1.16 -0.21
C PRO A 135 -11.02 -0.89 1.28
N GLY A 136 -10.17 -1.44 2.15
CA GLY A 136 -10.18 -1.13 3.58
C GLY A 136 -9.86 0.34 3.89
N ILE A 137 -8.92 0.94 3.17
CA ILE A 137 -8.66 2.39 3.28
C ILE A 137 -9.89 3.18 2.84
N ILE A 138 -10.50 2.83 1.70
CA ILE A 138 -11.71 3.49 1.21
C ILE A 138 -12.81 3.43 2.27
N LEU A 139 -13.08 2.24 2.81
CA LEU A 139 -14.07 2.06 3.88
C LEU A 139 -13.71 2.87 5.12
N TYR A 140 -12.44 2.87 5.53
CA TYR A 140 -11.99 3.65 6.68
C TYR A 140 -12.21 5.16 6.48
N LEU A 141 -11.95 5.68 5.28
CA LEU A 141 -12.22 7.07 4.95
C LEU A 141 -13.72 7.41 5.02
N THR A 142 -14.63 6.44 4.75
CA THR A 142 -16.06 6.69 4.87
C THR A 142 -16.53 6.93 6.30
N TYR A 143 -15.80 6.45 7.30
CA TYR A 143 -16.12 6.69 8.71
C TYR A 143 -15.72 8.07 9.19
N TRP A 144 -14.72 8.69 8.57
CA TRP A 144 -14.14 9.96 9.00
C TRP A 144 -14.53 11.15 8.14
N TYR A 145 -14.94 10.91 6.88
CA TYR A 145 -15.16 11.97 5.92
C TYR A 145 -16.54 11.91 5.28
N PRO A 146 -17.26 13.04 5.22
CA PRO A 146 -18.43 13.21 4.34
C PRO A 146 -18.09 12.91 2.88
N ALA A 147 -19.12 12.58 2.08
CA ALA A 147 -18.96 12.15 0.69
C ALA A 147 -18.19 13.18 -0.18
N GLU A 148 -18.41 14.46 0.08
CA GLU A 148 -17.82 15.59 -0.66
C GLU A 148 -16.27 15.61 -0.57
N TYR A 149 -15.70 15.17 0.54
CA TYR A 149 -14.26 15.16 0.77
C TYR A 149 -13.57 13.89 0.26
N ARG A 150 -14.30 12.77 0.09
CA ARG A 150 -13.72 11.45 -0.25
C ARG A 150 -13.03 11.46 -1.60
N ALA A 151 -13.61 12.11 -2.60
CA ALA A 151 -13.03 12.19 -3.94
C ALA A 151 -11.63 12.83 -3.94
N ARG A 152 -11.41 13.86 -3.12
CA ARG A 152 -10.12 14.54 -2.99
C ARG A 152 -9.05 13.62 -2.41
N PHE A 153 -9.41 12.80 -1.44
CA PHE A 153 -8.47 11.86 -0.82
C PHE A 153 -8.16 10.68 -1.75
N LEU A 154 -9.16 10.17 -2.46
CA LEU A 154 -8.93 9.14 -3.48
C LEU A 154 -8.00 9.62 -4.61
N ALA A 155 -8.13 10.90 -5.01
CA ALA A 155 -7.20 11.49 -5.95
C ALA A 155 -5.75 11.55 -5.41
N ALA A 156 -5.56 11.83 -4.12
CA ALA A 156 -4.23 11.81 -3.50
C ALA A 156 -3.60 10.40 -3.53
N PHE A 157 -4.41 9.35 -3.33
CA PHE A 157 -3.95 7.96 -3.50
C PHE A 157 -3.59 7.63 -4.95
N ALA A 158 -4.39 8.09 -5.91
CA ALA A 158 -4.11 7.88 -7.32
C ALA A 158 -2.76 8.50 -7.75
N ILE A 159 -2.38 9.64 -7.17
CA ILE A 159 -1.09 10.29 -7.43
C ILE A 159 0.08 9.51 -6.79
N ALA A 160 -0.12 8.80 -5.69
CA ALA A 160 0.93 8.02 -5.05
C ALA A 160 1.48 6.90 -5.97
N VAL A 161 0.65 6.34 -6.85
CA VAL A 161 1.05 5.28 -7.79
C VAL A 161 2.14 5.74 -8.78
N PRO A 162 1.94 6.79 -9.60
CA PRO A 162 3.00 7.26 -10.49
C PRO A 162 4.22 7.78 -9.73
N ILE A 163 4.05 8.39 -8.56
CA ILE A 163 5.17 8.85 -7.74
C ILE A 163 6.01 7.65 -7.26
N SER A 164 5.38 6.56 -6.81
CA SER A 164 6.11 5.36 -6.39
C SER A 164 6.91 4.74 -7.54
N THR A 165 6.41 4.79 -8.77
CA THR A 165 7.12 4.31 -9.95
C THR A 165 8.31 5.21 -10.29
N VAL A 166 8.12 6.53 -10.29
CA VAL A 166 9.16 7.51 -10.60
C VAL A 166 10.30 7.48 -9.55
N ILE A 167 9.98 7.32 -8.28
CA ILE A 167 10.98 7.24 -7.20
C ILE A 167 11.54 5.81 -7.09
N GLY A 168 10.71 4.79 -7.24
CA GLY A 168 11.09 3.40 -7.08
C GLY A 168 12.11 2.95 -8.10
N ALA A 169 11.99 3.36 -9.36
CA ALA A 169 12.93 2.98 -10.41
C ALA A 169 14.39 3.42 -10.12
N PRO A 170 14.69 4.70 -9.81
CA PRO A 170 16.03 5.12 -9.43
C PRO A 170 16.53 4.46 -8.15
N VAL A 171 15.68 4.33 -7.12
CA VAL A 171 16.08 3.71 -5.84
C VAL A 171 16.43 2.25 -6.04
N SER A 172 15.62 1.48 -6.76
CA SER A 172 15.90 0.08 -7.07
C SER A 172 17.17 -0.06 -7.92
N GLY A 173 17.37 0.81 -8.90
CA GLY A 173 18.59 0.83 -9.72
C GLY A 173 19.85 1.13 -8.91
N LEU A 174 19.80 2.06 -7.96
CA LEU A 174 20.91 2.36 -7.04
C LEU A 174 21.21 1.17 -6.11
N LEU A 175 20.18 0.53 -5.54
CA LEU A 175 20.37 -0.65 -4.68
C LEU A 175 21.03 -1.81 -5.43
N LEU A 176 20.56 -2.12 -6.65
CA LEU A 176 21.19 -3.12 -7.51
C LEU A 176 22.64 -2.76 -7.90
N GLY A 177 22.92 -1.48 -8.10
CA GLY A 177 24.28 -1.00 -8.37
C GLY A 177 25.22 -1.16 -7.18
N LEU A 178 24.71 -0.99 -5.95
CA LEU A 178 25.47 -1.21 -4.72
C LEU A 178 25.78 -2.69 -4.49
N ASP A 179 24.83 -3.59 -4.76
CA ASP A 179 25.01 -5.03 -4.64
C ASP A 179 26.12 -5.53 -5.58
N GLY A 180 26.11 -5.11 -6.85
CA GLY A 180 27.20 -5.39 -7.79
C GLY A 180 28.54 -4.76 -7.44
N ALA A 181 28.58 -3.71 -6.62
CA ALA A 181 29.82 -3.09 -6.15
C ALA A 181 30.39 -3.82 -4.91
N ILE A 182 29.52 -4.39 -4.07
CA ILE A 182 29.92 -5.19 -2.89
C ILE A 182 30.48 -6.53 -3.36
N ASP A 183 29.85 -7.19 -4.32
CA ASP A 183 30.29 -8.47 -4.84
C ASP A 183 31.64 -8.38 -5.57
N ARG A 184 31.92 -7.28 -6.28
CA ARG A 184 33.25 -7.02 -6.88
C ARG A 184 34.37 -6.83 -5.85
N LYS A 185 34.07 -6.36 -4.62
CA LYS A 185 35.06 -6.18 -3.57
C LYS A 185 35.35 -7.44 -2.79
N SER A 186 34.53 -8.47 -2.90
CA SER A 186 34.74 -9.77 -2.26
C SER A 186 35.58 -10.74 -3.11
N VAL A 187 35.91 -10.38 -4.35
CA VAL A 187 36.69 -11.21 -5.32
C VAL A 187 38.11 -10.68 -5.53
N VAL A 188 38.51 -9.62 -4.83
CA VAL A 188 39.91 -9.11 -4.75
C VAL A 188 40.42 -9.31 -3.32
#